data_6e1f249ef312dc7ce0590f3676ea5abc
#
_entry.id   6e1f249ef312dc7ce0590f3676ea5abc
#
_cell.length_a   1.000
_cell.length_b   1.000
_cell.length_c   1.000
_cell.angle_alpha   90.00
_cell.angle_beta   90.00
_cell.angle_gamma   90.00
#
_symmetry.space_group_name_H-M   'P 1'
#
loop_
_entity.id
_entity.type
_entity.pdbx_description
1 polymer ?
#
loop_
_entity_poly.entity_id
_entity_poly.type
_entity_poly.pdbx_seq_one_letter_code
_entity_poly.pdbx_strand_id
1 'polypeptide(L)'
;MNPETLFPKKSIPENTTPELAAFNSPSYVNALATLDLASETYGDASLFNAAKAVRANRYLWQEYPELRGEYWQIGSSGQGDFWLLRRDGNICWYDHDLGEITPAAIVDFDITFDQFLALSVYLAQIERTLDTNEHYFAVPAHRQAFADTLNRIAQGLFARYPYRYFD
;
A
#
# COMPACT_ATOMS: atom_id res chain seq x y z
N MET A 1 -7.56 9.00 -10.69
CA MET A 1 -8.20 7.65 -10.68
C MET A 1 -9.12 7.57 -9.47
N ASN A 2 -10.33 6.99 -9.64
CA ASN A 2 -11.27 6.88 -8.53
C ASN A 2 -11.02 5.57 -7.76
N PRO A 3 -10.66 5.61 -6.46
CA PRO A 3 -10.46 4.40 -5.65
C PRO A 3 -11.67 3.48 -5.58
N GLU A 4 -12.88 4.02 -5.69
CA GLU A 4 -14.13 3.24 -5.65
C GLU A 4 -14.30 2.29 -6.84
N THR A 5 -13.50 2.46 -7.90
CA THR A 5 -13.48 1.52 -9.04
C THR A 5 -12.73 0.22 -8.71
N LEU A 6 -11.80 0.26 -7.77
CA LEU A 6 -11.05 -0.90 -7.30
C LEU A 6 -11.61 -1.43 -5.97
N PHE A 7 -11.95 -0.53 -5.06
CA PHE A 7 -12.43 -0.85 -3.72
C PHE A 7 -13.88 -0.38 -3.56
N PRO A 8 -14.88 -1.27 -3.67
CA PRO A 8 -16.28 -0.91 -3.56
C PRO A 8 -16.59 -0.36 -2.17
N LYS A 9 -17.62 0.51 -2.10
CA LYS A 9 -18.12 1.02 -0.82
C LYS A 9 -18.78 -0.10 -0.03
N LYS A 10 -18.52 -0.11 1.28
CA LYS A 10 -19.24 -0.97 2.22
C LYS A 10 -20.70 -0.54 2.33
N SER A 11 -21.59 -1.52 2.43
CA SER A 11 -23.02 -1.27 2.68
C SER A 11 -23.26 -0.60 4.03
N ILE A 12 -22.44 -0.93 5.03
CA ILE A 12 -22.47 -0.38 6.39
C ILE A 12 -21.02 0.02 6.73
N PRO A 13 -20.77 1.29 7.08
CA PRO A 13 -19.46 1.71 7.55
C PRO A 13 -19.04 0.97 8.83
N GLU A 14 -17.77 0.61 8.90
CA GLU A 14 -17.21 -0.05 10.08
C GLU A 14 -16.58 0.97 11.05
N ASN A 15 -16.67 0.69 12.35
CA ASN A 15 -15.92 1.44 13.34
C ASN A 15 -14.44 1.07 13.25
N THR A 16 -13.60 2.10 13.31
CA THR A 16 -12.15 1.94 13.36
C THR A 16 -11.66 1.81 14.81
N THR A 17 -10.48 1.24 14.97
CA THR A 17 -9.89 1.05 16.29
C THR A 17 -9.33 2.36 16.88
N PRO A 18 -9.40 2.59 18.21
CA PRO A 18 -8.81 3.77 18.84
C PRO A 18 -7.30 3.92 18.60
N GLU A 19 -6.58 2.81 18.43
CA GLU A 19 -5.13 2.82 18.15
C GLU A 19 -4.77 3.62 16.90
N LEU A 20 -5.67 3.67 15.91
CA LEU A 20 -5.48 4.44 14.68
C LEU A 20 -5.53 5.96 14.88
N ALA A 21 -6.13 6.44 15.96
CA ALA A 21 -6.18 7.88 16.25
C ALA A 21 -4.79 8.51 16.48
N ALA A 22 -3.78 7.68 16.79
CA ALA A 22 -2.39 8.12 16.94
C ALA A 22 -1.68 8.40 15.61
N PHE A 23 -2.25 7.92 14.48
CA PHE A 23 -1.64 8.04 13.14
C PHE A 23 -2.29 9.18 12.37
N ASN A 24 -1.47 10.06 11.81
CA ASN A 24 -1.94 11.25 11.09
C ASN A 24 -2.38 10.91 9.65
N SER A 25 -3.39 10.05 9.52
CA SER A 25 -3.95 9.68 8.22
C SER A 25 -5.48 9.56 8.27
N PRO A 26 -6.21 10.68 8.29
CA PRO A 26 -7.67 10.67 8.24
C PRO A 26 -8.24 9.96 7.02
N SER A 27 -7.54 10.02 5.87
CA SER A 27 -7.94 9.34 4.64
C SER A 27 -7.88 7.82 4.78
N TYR A 28 -6.84 7.26 5.44
CA TYR A 28 -6.81 5.82 5.72
C TYR A 28 -7.93 5.39 6.66
N VAL A 29 -8.15 6.14 7.73
CA VAL A 29 -9.24 5.87 8.69
C VAL A 29 -10.59 5.87 7.97
N ASN A 30 -10.84 6.88 7.13
CA ASN A 30 -12.07 6.96 6.35
C ASN A 30 -12.20 5.81 5.33
N ALA A 31 -11.13 5.51 4.60
CA ALA A 31 -11.13 4.40 3.64
C ALA A 31 -11.38 3.05 4.33
N LEU A 32 -10.73 2.80 5.46
CA LEU A 32 -10.91 1.58 6.25
C LEU A 32 -12.36 1.42 6.75
N ALA A 33 -13.02 2.53 7.08
CA ALA A 33 -14.41 2.52 7.52
C ALA A 33 -15.42 2.35 6.38
N THR A 34 -15.14 2.89 5.19
CA THR A 34 -16.15 3.06 4.12
C THR A 34 -15.90 2.20 2.88
N LEU A 35 -14.65 1.76 2.63
CA LEU A 35 -14.29 0.96 1.46
C LEU A 35 -13.98 -0.48 1.85
N ASP A 36 -14.33 -1.43 0.98
CA ASP A 36 -13.91 -2.81 1.10
C ASP A 36 -12.50 -2.97 0.53
N LEU A 37 -11.49 -2.57 1.31
CA LEU A 37 -10.08 -2.59 0.92
C LEU A 37 -9.53 -4.00 0.67
N ALA A 38 -10.18 -5.03 1.20
CA ALA A 38 -9.78 -6.41 1.03
C ALA A 38 -10.48 -7.13 -0.13
N SER A 39 -11.36 -6.45 -0.87
CA SER A 39 -12.11 -7.03 -2.00
C SER A 39 -11.22 -7.35 -3.20
N GLU A 40 -10.11 -6.63 -3.36
CA GLU A 40 -9.16 -6.82 -4.44
C GLU A 40 -7.77 -7.13 -3.88
N THR A 41 -7.13 -8.12 -4.49
CA THR A 41 -5.74 -8.50 -4.22
C THR A 41 -4.98 -8.45 -5.53
N TYR A 42 -3.89 -7.72 -5.57
CA TYR A 42 -2.93 -7.75 -6.68
C TYR A 42 -1.52 -7.86 -6.10
N GLY A 43 -0.57 -8.34 -6.93
CA GLY A 43 0.73 -8.84 -6.47
C GLY A 43 1.48 -7.90 -5.53
N ASP A 44 1.51 -6.60 -5.86
CA ASP A 44 2.32 -5.63 -5.11
C ASP A 44 1.64 -5.11 -3.85
N ALA A 45 0.31 -5.18 -3.74
CA ALA A 45 -0.39 -4.73 -2.53
C ALA A 45 -1.73 -5.43 -2.30
N SER A 46 -1.83 -6.06 -1.15
CA SER A 46 -3.08 -6.57 -0.57
C SER A 46 -3.40 -5.75 0.66
N LEU A 47 -4.35 -4.83 0.55
CA LEU A 47 -4.77 -4.01 1.67
C LEU A 47 -5.61 -4.82 2.67
N PHE A 48 -5.52 -4.44 3.93
CA PHE A 48 -6.25 -5.12 5.00
C PHE A 48 -7.57 -4.42 5.28
N ASN A 49 -8.62 -5.20 5.57
CA ASN A 49 -9.80 -4.66 6.23
C ASN A 49 -9.50 -4.38 7.72
N ALA A 50 -10.42 -3.71 8.41
CA ALA A 50 -10.23 -3.30 9.81
C ALA A 50 -9.86 -4.45 10.74
N ALA A 51 -10.55 -5.58 10.65
CA ALA A 51 -10.31 -6.74 11.50
C ALA A 51 -8.93 -7.38 11.25
N LYS A 52 -8.52 -7.49 9.98
CA LYS A 52 -7.20 -8.02 9.61
C LYS A 52 -6.09 -7.07 10.04
N ALA A 53 -6.27 -5.75 9.84
CA ALA A 53 -5.30 -4.74 10.23
C ALA A 53 -5.05 -4.78 11.76
N VAL A 54 -6.11 -4.84 12.57
CA VAL A 54 -5.97 -4.94 14.04
C VAL A 54 -5.19 -6.19 14.44
N ARG A 55 -5.52 -7.36 13.87
CA ARG A 55 -4.80 -8.61 14.19
C ARG A 55 -3.35 -8.56 13.78
N ALA A 56 -3.06 -8.07 12.57
CA ALA A 56 -1.69 -7.96 12.05
C ALA A 56 -0.83 -7.05 12.93
N ASN A 57 -1.37 -5.89 13.34
CA ASN A 57 -0.64 -4.94 14.15
C ASN A 57 -0.44 -5.41 15.60
N ARG A 58 -1.40 -6.14 16.18
CA ARG A 58 -1.19 -6.77 17.50
C ARG A 58 -0.04 -7.77 17.44
N TYR A 59 0.03 -8.59 16.40
CA TYR A 59 1.14 -9.53 16.19
C TYR A 59 2.44 -8.78 15.95
N LEU A 60 2.47 -7.82 15.02
CA LEU A 60 3.64 -7.00 14.72
C LEU A 60 4.24 -6.35 15.98
N TRP A 61 3.40 -5.76 16.82
CA TRP A 61 3.85 -5.08 18.04
C TRP A 61 4.18 -6.03 19.20
N GLN A 62 3.75 -7.28 19.13
CA GLN A 62 4.18 -8.30 20.06
C GLN A 62 5.59 -8.79 19.72
N GLU A 63 5.87 -9.01 18.43
CA GLU A 63 7.18 -9.47 17.96
C GLU A 63 8.22 -8.33 17.91
N TYR A 64 7.77 -7.11 17.59
CA TYR A 64 8.62 -5.92 17.42
C TYR A 64 8.06 -4.73 18.22
N PRO A 65 8.25 -4.72 19.56
CA PRO A 65 7.66 -3.70 20.43
C PRO A 65 8.09 -2.26 20.10
N GLU A 66 9.28 -2.07 19.53
CA GLU A 66 9.82 -0.77 19.13
C GLU A 66 9.04 -0.10 17.99
N LEU A 67 8.26 -0.88 17.22
CA LEU A 67 7.42 -0.33 16.14
C LEU A 67 6.08 0.17 16.67
N ARG A 68 5.75 -0.15 17.92
CA ARG A 68 4.44 0.17 18.48
C ARG A 68 4.20 1.68 18.58
N GLY A 69 3.10 2.12 17.96
CA GLY A 69 2.72 3.52 17.93
C GLY A 69 3.48 4.39 16.93
N GLU A 70 4.51 3.84 16.26
CA GLU A 70 5.25 4.51 15.20
C GLU A 70 4.87 3.97 13.81
N TYR A 71 4.58 2.67 13.72
CA TYR A 71 4.20 2.02 12.46
C TYR A 71 2.93 1.19 12.64
N TRP A 72 2.07 1.25 11.63
CA TRP A 72 0.83 0.48 11.51
C TRP A 72 0.83 -0.26 10.19
N GLN A 73 0.77 -1.59 10.19
CA GLN A 73 0.69 -2.38 8.97
C GLN A 73 -0.68 -2.25 8.34
N ILE A 74 -0.72 -1.74 7.11
CA ILE A 74 -1.94 -1.51 6.32
C ILE A 74 -2.20 -2.60 5.29
N GLY A 75 -1.16 -3.37 4.93
CA GLY A 75 -1.22 -4.39 3.90
C GLY A 75 0.06 -5.19 3.79
N SER A 76 0.09 -6.07 2.80
CA SER A 76 1.27 -6.85 2.41
C SER A 76 1.36 -6.98 0.89
N SER A 77 2.56 -7.32 0.37
CA SER A 77 2.71 -7.77 -1.01
C SER A 77 2.39 -9.25 -1.15
N GLY A 78 2.30 -9.75 -2.38
CA GLY A 78 2.21 -11.17 -2.68
C GLY A 78 3.47 -11.96 -2.31
N GLN A 79 4.58 -11.27 -2.12
CA GLN A 79 5.87 -11.85 -1.72
C GLN A 79 6.05 -11.90 -0.19
N GLY A 80 5.22 -11.17 0.57
CA GLY A 80 5.29 -11.14 2.03
C GLY A 80 5.82 -9.83 2.61
N ASP A 81 6.16 -8.84 1.78
CA ASP A 81 6.59 -7.53 2.23
C ASP A 81 5.47 -6.79 2.94
N PHE A 82 5.82 -5.82 3.78
CA PHE A 82 4.85 -5.06 4.54
C PHE A 82 4.68 -3.66 3.98
N TRP A 83 3.43 -3.26 3.78
CA TRP A 83 3.04 -1.88 3.63
C TRP A 83 2.66 -1.31 4.98
N LEU A 84 3.32 -0.24 5.36
CA LEU A 84 3.21 0.38 6.68
C LEU A 84 2.75 1.83 6.55
N LEU A 85 1.90 2.26 7.46
CA LEU A 85 1.59 3.66 7.71
C LEU A 85 2.44 4.11 8.89
N ARG A 86 3.30 5.10 8.70
CA ARG A 86 4.05 5.73 9.78
C ARG A 86 3.15 6.73 10.53
N ARG A 87 3.48 7.02 11.77
CA ARG A 87 2.72 7.90 12.66
C ARG A 87 2.44 9.28 12.08
N ASP A 88 3.35 9.83 11.28
CA ASP A 88 3.20 11.13 10.61
C ASP A 88 2.25 11.12 9.39
N GLY A 89 1.77 9.93 8.98
CA GLY A 89 0.87 9.74 7.86
C GLY A 89 1.52 9.30 6.56
N ASN A 90 2.85 9.14 6.53
CA ASN A 90 3.57 8.65 5.36
C ASN A 90 3.48 7.14 5.24
N ILE A 91 3.48 6.66 3.99
CA ILE A 91 3.54 5.24 3.67
C ILE A 91 4.99 4.79 3.59
N CYS A 92 5.24 3.66 4.22
CA CYS A 92 6.54 3.00 4.24
C CYS A 92 6.42 1.56 3.75
N TRP A 93 7.55 0.98 3.40
CA TRP A 93 7.66 -0.39 2.94
C TRP A 93 8.81 -1.13 3.63
N TYR A 94 8.60 -2.40 3.90
CA TYR A 94 9.60 -3.28 4.47
C TYR A 94 9.72 -4.55 3.65
N ASP A 95 10.96 -4.87 3.24
CA ASP A 95 11.34 -6.06 2.52
C ASP A 95 11.49 -7.24 3.49
N HIS A 96 10.66 -8.26 3.34
CA HIS A 96 10.67 -9.45 4.20
C HIS A 96 11.98 -10.26 4.09
N ASP A 97 12.69 -10.17 2.96
CA ASP A 97 13.98 -10.87 2.75
C ASP A 97 15.09 -10.31 3.65
N LEU A 98 14.91 -9.13 4.23
CA LEU A 98 15.86 -8.56 5.20
C LEU A 98 15.81 -9.25 6.58
N GLY A 99 14.86 -10.15 6.82
CA GLY A 99 14.74 -10.95 8.03
C GLY A 99 14.07 -10.21 9.19
N GLU A 100 14.84 -9.58 10.09
CA GLU A 100 14.25 -8.84 11.21
C GLU A 100 13.81 -7.43 10.80
N ILE A 101 12.56 -7.07 11.11
CA ILE A 101 12.06 -5.73 10.86
C ILE A 101 12.57 -4.77 11.94
N THR A 102 13.33 -3.78 11.51
CA THR A 102 13.82 -2.69 12.37
C THR A 102 13.44 -1.33 11.76
N PRO A 103 13.35 -0.25 12.55
CA PRO A 103 13.08 1.08 11.99
C PRO A 103 14.07 1.49 10.88
N ALA A 104 15.33 1.03 10.95
CA ALA A 104 16.35 1.32 9.96
C ALA A 104 16.17 0.56 8.64
N ALA A 105 15.48 -0.59 8.67
CA ALA A 105 15.18 -1.40 7.49
C ALA A 105 13.89 -0.97 6.77
N ILE A 106 13.11 -0.09 7.39
CA ILE A 106 11.86 0.41 6.81
C ILE A 106 12.15 1.58 5.87
N VAL A 107 11.74 1.45 4.62
CA VAL A 107 11.92 2.46 3.57
C VAL A 107 10.74 3.42 3.54
N ASP A 108 11.02 4.72 3.65
CA ASP A 108 10.01 5.77 3.47
C ASP A 108 9.74 6.02 1.98
N PHE A 109 8.49 5.96 1.61
CA PHE A 109 8.05 6.25 0.24
C PHE A 109 7.76 7.73 0.01
N ASP A 110 7.72 8.53 1.08
CA ASP A 110 7.38 9.96 1.00
C ASP A 110 6.08 10.20 0.21
N ILE A 111 5.06 9.39 0.50
CA ILE A 111 3.72 9.50 -0.05
C ILE A 111 2.67 9.34 1.05
N THR A 112 1.55 10.02 0.87
CA THR A 112 0.37 9.87 1.73
C THR A 112 -0.42 8.61 1.39
N PHE A 113 -1.39 8.24 2.25
CA PHE A 113 -2.30 7.13 1.95
C PHE A 113 -3.14 7.37 0.70
N ASP A 114 -3.58 8.61 0.43
CA ASP A 114 -4.33 8.92 -0.80
C ASP A 114 -3.50 8.68 -2.06
N GLN A 115 -2.22 9.04 -2.03
CA GLN A 115 -1.28 8.77 -3.12
C GLN A 115 -1.03 7.26 -3.27
N PHE A 116 -0.90 6.54 -2.15
CA PHE A 116 -0.78 5.08 -2.16
C PHE A 116 -2.02 4.41 -2.73
N LEU A 117 -3.22 4.90 -2.39
CA LEU A 117 -4.46 4.38 -2.94
C LEU A 117 -4.56 4.62 -4.45
N ALA A 118 -4.13 5.80 -4.93
CA ALA A 118 -4.06 6.09 -6.36
C ALA A 118 -3.03 5.19 -7.08
N LEU A 119 -1.88 4.94 -6.46
CA LEU A 119 -0.88 3.98 -6.94
C LEU A 119 -1.49 2.59 -7.04
N SER A 120 -2.17 2.12 -5.99
CA SER A 120 -2.82 0.81 -5.94
C SER A 120 -3.81 0.60 -7.09
N VAL A 121 -4.66 1.60 -7.36
CA VAL A 121 -5.61 1.55 -8.49
C VAL A 121 -4.89 1.46 -9.83
N TYR A 122 -3.81 2.22 -10.00
CA TYR A 122 -3.03 2.20 -11.24
C TYR A 122 -2.33 0.86 -11.45
N LEU A 123 -1.69 0.32 -10.42
CA LEU A 123 -0.99 -0.97 -10.50
C LEU A 123 -1.96 -2.12 -10.83
N ALA A 124 -3.13 -2.14 -10.20
CA ALA A 124 -4.15 -3.14 -10.54
C ALA A 124 -4.60 -3.05 -12.02
N GLN A 125 -4.63 -1.85 -12.61
CA GLN A 125 -4.89 -1.69 -14.05
C GLN A 125 -3.74 -2.22 -14.91
N ILE A 126 -2.50 -2.00 -14.48
CA ILE A 126 -1.31 -2.54 -15.17
C ILE A 126 -1.33 -4.06 -15.13
N GLU A 127 -1.58 -4.69 -13.98
CA GLU A 127 -1.66 -6.15 -13.88
C GLU A 127 -2.74 -6.75 -14.80
N ARG A 128 -3.96 -6.18 -14.78
CA ARG A 128 -5.02 -6.61 -15.72
C ARG A 128 -4.63 -6.43 -17.18
N THR A 129 -3.80 -5.43 -17.50
CA THR A 129 -3.28 -5.25 -18.84
C THR A 129 -2.25 -6.32 -19.19
N LEU A 130 -1.37 -6.67 -18.25
CA LEU A 130 -0.37 -7.73 -18.42
C LEU A 130 -1.00 -9.11 -18.55
N ASP A 131 -2.09 -9.40 -17.85
CA ASP A 131 -2.87 -10.64 -17.98
C ASP A 131 -3.37 -10.87 -19.43
N THR A 132 -3.63 -9.80 -20.16
CA THR A 132 -4.12 -9.85 -21.54
C THR A 132 -3.05 -9.58 -22.60
N ASN A 133 -1.94 -8.96 -22.20
CA ASN A 133 -0.83 -8.59 -23.06
C ASN A 133 0.50 -8.64 -22.28
N GLU A 134 1.09 -9.81 -22.18
CA GLU A 134 2.37 -10.04 -21.48
C GLU A 134 3.53 -9.21 -22.04
N HIS A 135 3.44 -8.78 -23.33
CA HIS A 135 4.45 -7.95 -23.99
C HIS A 135 4.17 -6.44 -23.88
N TYR A 136 3.23 -6.01 -23.04
CA TYR A 136 2.87 -4.60 -22.89
C TYR A 136 4.10 -3.69 -22.71
N PHE A 137 5.01 -4.06 -21.82
CA PHE A 137 6.23 -3.31 -21.56
C PHE A 137 7.38 -3.57 -22.56
N ALA A 138 7.19 -4.38 -23.60
CA ALA A 138 8.13 -4.43 -24.70
C ALA A 138 8.15 -3.10 -25.50
N VAL A 139 7.08 -2.32 -25.43
CA VAL A 139 6.95 -1.02 -26.10
C VAL A 139 7.56 0.07 -25.22
N PRO A 140 8.63 0.80 -25.65
CA PRO A 140 9.27 1.83 -24.84
C PRO A 140 8.33 2.94 -24.37
N ALA A 141 7.34 3.32 -25.19
CA ALA A 141 6.36 4.34 -24.81
C ALA A 141 5.49 3.91 -23.60
N HIS A 142 5.21 2.62 -23.43
CA HIS A 142 4.46 2.12 -22.27
C HIS A 142 5.30 2.17 -20.99
N ARG A 143 6.60 1.87 -21.08
CA ARG A 143 7.55 2.01 -19.96
C ARG A 143 7.64 3.48 -19.51
N GLN A 144 7.76 4.39 -20.46
CA GLN A 144 7.78 5.82 -20.15
C GLN A 144 6.47 6.29 -19.52
N ALA A 145 5.33 5.88 -20.07
CA ALA A 145 4.01 6.22 -19.50
C ALA A 145 3.82 5.68 -18.09
N PHE A 146 4.36 4.50 -17.78
CA PHE A 146 4.37 3.93 -16.43
C PHE A 146 5.19 4.81 -15.48
N ALA A 147 6.44 5.11 -15.84
CA ALA A 147 7.32 5.96 -15.04
C ALA A 147 6.73 7.36 -14.80
N ASP A 148 6.18 7.98 -15.86
CA ASP A 148 5.54 9.30 -15.78
C ASP A 148 4.32 9.28 -14.89
N THR A 149 3.54 8.19 -14.88
CA THR A 149 2.35 8.07 -14.04
C THR A 149 2.72 7.93 -12.58
N LEU A 150 3.70 7.10 -12.23
CA LEU A 150 4.19 7.01 -10.86
C LEU A 150 4.74 8.38 -10.39
N ASN A 151 5.55 9.04 -11.20
CA ASN A 151 6.13 10.35 -10.87
C ASN A 151 5.08 11.48 -10.81
N ARG A 152 3.91 11.31 -11.43
CA ARG A 152 2.78 12.23 -11.30
C ARG A 152 2.02 12.02 -10.00
N ILE A 153 1.97 10.79 -9.48
CA ILE A 153 1.41 10.50 -8.15
C ILE A 153 2.27 11.13 -7.07
N ALA A 154 3.60 10.93 -7.14
CA ALA A 154 4.55 11.62 -6.30
C ALA A 154 5.91 11.74 -7.02
N GLN A 155 6.57 12.88 -6.86
CA GLN A 155 7.86 13.14 -7.50
C GLN A 155 8.89 12.06 -7.12
N GLY A 156 9.53 11.44 -8.11
CA GLY A 156 10.55 10.42 -7.91
C GLY A 156 10.03 9.07 -7.41
N LEU A 157 8.71 8.85 -7.39
CA LEU A 157 8.12 7.60 -6.92
C LEU A 157 8.57 6.40 -7.77
N PHE A 158 8.70 6.56 -9.09
CA PHE A 158 9.17 5.48 -9.96
C PHE A 158 10.55 4.94 -9.54
N ALA A 159 11.47 5.82 -9.14
CA ALA A 159 12.81 5.41 -8.73
C ALA A 159 12.82 4.70 -7.36
N ARG A 160 11.86 5.03 -6.47
CA ARG A 160 11.71 4.44 -5.13
C ARG A 160 10.86 3.17 -5.12
N TYR A 161 10.05 2.94 -6.17
CA TYR A 161 9.12 1.82 -6.22
C TYR A 161 9.91 0.48 -6.29
N PRO A 162 9.70 -0.48 -5.38
CA PRO A 162 10.57 -1.63 -5.23
C PRO A 162 10.35 -2.70 -6.30
N TYR A 163 9.14 -2.80 -6.82
CA TYR A 163 8.80 -3.84 -7.77
C TYR A 163 9.09 -3.41 -9.21
N ARG A 164 9.71 -4.29 -9.98
CA ARG A 164 10.11 -4.03 -11.35
C ARG A 164 9.21 -4.79 -12.32
N TYR A 165 8.55 -4.08 -13.20
CA TYR A 165 7.75 -4.65 -14.30
C TYR A 165 8.56 -4.80 -15.59
N PHE A 166 9.73 -4.17 -15.65
CA PHE A 166 10.65 -4.21 -16.80
C PHE A 166 12.05 -3.77 -16.35
N ASP A 167 13.07 -4.18 -17.13
CA ASP A 167 14.48 -3.81 -16.96
C ASP A 167 14.79 -2.45 -17.59
#